data_c2b43a545a356f203a054b5f8b5597fd
#
_entry.id   c2b43a545a356f203a054b5f8b5597fd
#
_cell.length_a   1.000
_cell.length_b   1.000
_cell.length_c   1.000
_cell.angle_alpha   90.00
_cell.angle_beta   90.00
_cell.angle_gamma   90.00
#
_symmetry.space_group_name_H-M   'P 1'
#
loop_
_entity.id
_entity.type
_entity.pdbx_description
1 polymer ?
#
loop_
_entity_poly.entity_id
_entity_poly.type
_entity_poly.pdbx_seq_one_letter_code
_entity_poly.pdbx_strand_id
1 'polypeptide(L)'
;MVYAHKPFGAIRAEVVEMEEKPRLEVLTTPSNYDGVRPQVENVIVKNRDSFNFKMTELPHMEVAIETLKLGTADLLAMSIEQWKTMDVEGLKISAFLPRREPTWVLVSDDKPEYLPYGAKVVCEVELIKRQLLRMRKDLSVYCFEDIIALESLDYSVKNGSTEENLEILEHLRSNNLIDGYVISRGKFRQIKSRVRRHTLGMQRENPEQEFERFSFIPPPLGGFTVLVSRNGFPTA
;
A
#
# COMPACT_ATOMS: atom_id res chain seq x y z
N MET A 1 41.14 68.31 -30.29
CA MET A 1 40.27 67.14 -30.34
C MET A 1 40.52 66.34 -29.08
N VAL A 2 39.58 66.41 -28.13
CA VAL A 2 39.69 65.69 -26.84
C VAL A 2 38.73 64.52 -26.90
N TYR A 3 39.26 63.30 -26.86
CA TYR A 3 38.44 62.09 -26.75
C TYR A 3 38.10 61.84 -25.27
N ALA A 4 36.81 61.95 -24.94
CA ALA A 4 36.28 61.56 -23.63
C ALA A 4 36.12 60.01 -23.58
N HIS A 5 36.83 59.36 -22.66
CA HIS A 5 36.60 58.01 -22.28
C HIS A 5 35.34 57.89 -21.46
N LYS A 6 34.35 57.09 -21.90
CA LYS A 6 33.22 56.63 -21.09
C LYS A 6 33.69 55.54 -20.09
N PRO A 7 33.31 55.63 -18.82
CA PRO A 7 33.66 54.57 -17.90
C PRO A 7 32.79 53.32 -18.16
N PHE A 8 33.44 52.18 -18.13
CA PHE A 8 32.78 50.87 -18.16
C PHE A 8 31.84 50.73 -16.98
N GLY A 9 30.58 50.49 -17.29
CA GLY A 9 29.57 50.20 -16.28
C GLY A 9 29.90 48.90 -15.54
N ALA A 10 29.98 49.00 -14.23
CA ALA A 10 30.11 47.87 -13.33
C ALA A 10 28.87 46.99 -13.47
N ILE A 11 29.06 45.80 -14.01
CA ILE A 11 28.04 44.74 -13.96
C ILE A 11 27.93 44.32 -12.49
N ARG A 12 26.90 44.79 -11.81
CA ARG A 12 26.50 44.23 -10.53
C ARG A 12 26.03 42.79 -10.83
N ALA A 13 26.82 41.84 -10.43
CA ALA A 13 26.34 40.47 -10.30
C ALA A 13 25.31 40.48 -9.17
N GLU A 14 24.04 40.36 -9.52
CA GLU A 14 23.01 39.99 -8.56
C GLU A 14 23.36 38.58 -8.06
N VAL A 15 23.83 38.49 -6.84
CA VAL A 15 23.92 37.25 -6.11
C VAL A 15 22.47 36.84 -5.84
N VAL A 16 21.93 35.99 -6.69
CA VAL A 16 20.69 35.29 -6.41
C VAL A 16 21.01 34.38 -5.23
N GLU A 17 20.65 34.77 -4.02
CA GLU A 17 20.62 33.88 -2.87
C GLU A 17 19.67 32.74 -3.25
N MET A 18 20.23 31.60 -3.61
CA MET A 18 19.42 30.38 -3.76
C MET A 18 18.94 30.02 -2.37
N GLU A 19 17.66 30.28 -2.08
CA GLU A 19 17.01 29.80 -0.87
C GLU A 19 17.25 28.29 -0.76
N GLU A 20 17.90 27.88 0.31
CA GLU A 20 18.19 26.47 0.56
C GLU A 20 16.86 25.76 0.83
N LYS A 21 16.52 24.80 -0.05
CA LYS A 21 15.27 24.07 0.04
C LYS A 21 15.15 23.37 1.39
N PRO A 22 14.00 23.43 2.05
CA PRO A 22 13.77 22.73 3.31
C PRO A 22 14.07 21.24 3.14
N ARG A 23 14.84 20.68 4.09
CA ARG A 23 15.17 19.26 4.11
C ARG A 23 14.10 18.51 4.89
N LEU A 24 13.60 17.42 4.32
CA LEU A 24 12.64 16.52 4.96
C LEU A 24 13.16 15.08 4.91
N GLU A 25 13.26 14.45 6.05
CA GLU A 25 13.60 13.03 6.17
C GLU A 25 12.32 12.19 6.31
N VAL A 26 12.11 11.30 5.33
CA VAL A 26 10.94 10.42 5.27
C VAL A 26 11.37 8.99 5.55
N LEU A 27 10.84 8.42 6.62
CA LEU A 27 11.02 7.01 6.96
C LEU A 27 10.05 6.16 6.15
N THR A 28 10.55 5.02 5.69
CA THR A 28 9.77 3.94 5.09
C THR A 28 10.20 2.61 5.70
N THR A 29 9.36 1.61 5.60
CA THR A 29 9.73 0.23 5.88
C THR A 29 9.88 -0.55 4.58
N PRO A 30 10.56 -1.73 4.59
CA PRO A 30 10.57 -2.62 3.45
C PRO A 30 9.16 -2.84 2.95
N SER A 31 9.00 -2.79 1.66
CA SER A 31 7.68 -2.88 1.02
C SER A 31 7.02 -4.20 1.37
N ASN A 32 6.03 -4.17 2.24
CA ASN A 32 5.10 -5.30 2.42
C ASN A 32 4.13 -5.36 1.24
N TYR A 33 4.57 -4.84 0.09
CA TYR A 33 3.86 -4.89 -1.17
C TYR A 33 2.49 -4.18 -1.14
N ASP A 34 2.32 -3.36 -0.14
CA ASP A 34 1.16 -2.48 0.01
C ASP A 34 1.21 -1.27 -0.95
N GLY A 35 2.34 -1.08 -1.64
CA GLY A 35 2.58 0.02 -2.59
C GLY A 35 2.85 1.37 -1.91
N VAL A 36 3.09 1.41 -0.61
CA VAL A 36 3.42 2.63 0.13
C VAL A 36 4.71 3.25 -0.41
N ARG A 37 5.79 2.47 -0.43
CA ARG A 37 7.10 2.94 -0.86
C ARG A 37 7.12 3.52 -2.28
N PRO A 38 6.63 2.85 -3.33
CA PRO A 38 6.60 3.43 -4.67
C PRO A 38 5.78 4.71 -4.75
N GLN A 39 4.77 4.85 -3.91
CA GLN A 39 3.96 6.06 -3.86
C GLN A 39 4.74 7.23 -3.25
N VAL A 40 5.50 6.98 -2.18
CA VAL A 40 6.38 7.98 -1.57
C VAL A 40 7.47 8.41 -2.54
N GLU A 41 8.12 7.47 -3.22
CA GLU A 41 9.12 7.76 -4.25
C GLU A 41 8.55 8.69 -5.34
N ASN A 42 7.33 8.43 -5.80
CA ASN A 42 6.64 9.31 -6.76
C ASN A 42 6.36 10.72 -6.21
N VAL A 43 6.00 10.83 -4.94
CA VAL A 43 5.77 12.13 -4.29
C VAL A 43 7.07 12.92 -4.16
N ILE A 44 8.16 12.26 -3.76
CA ILE A 44 9.50 12.84 -3.68
C ILE A 44 9.92 13.40 -5.05
N VAL A 45 9.80 12.59 -6.10
CA VAL A 45 10.16 13.02 -7.46
C VAL A 45 9.35 14.25 -7.91
N LYS A 46 8.05 14.28 -7.60
CA LYS A 46 7.17 15.40 -7.99
C LYS A 46 7.45 16.70 -7.23
N ASN A 47 7.97 16.61 -6.03
CA ASN A 47 8.17 17.77 -5.14
C ASN A 47 9.65 18.14 -4.92
N ARG A 48 10.57 17.55 -5.69
CA ARG A 48 12.02 17.81 -5.60
C ARG A 48 12.42 19.27 -5.81
N ASP A 49 11.56 20.04 -6.49
CA ASP A 49 11.82 21.45 -6.74
C ASP A 49 11.53 22.33 -5.52
N SER A 50 10.66 21.86 -4.63
CA SER A 50 10.27 22.59 -3.40
C SER A 50 10.99 22.11 -2.15
N PHE A 51 11.38 20.83 -2.09
CA PHE A 51 11.98 20.21 -0.90
C PHE A 51 13.18 19.35 -1.27
N ASN A 52 14.11 19.26 -0.31
CA ASN A 52 15.22 18.32 -0.36
C ASN A 52 14.85 17.08 0.50
N PHE A 53 14.34 16.04 -0.14
CA PHE A 53 13.92 14.82 0.54
C PHE A 53 15.09 13.85 0.73
N LYS A 54 15.18 13.29 1.94
CA LYS A 54 15.97 12.09 2.22
C LYS A 54 15.02 10.96 2.62
N MET A 55 15.04 9.84 1.92
CA MET A 55 14.28 8.66 2.28
C MET A 55 15.20 7.66 2.98
N THR A 56 14.79 7.21 4.16
CA THR A 56 15.51 6.21 4.96
C THR A 56 14.60 5.00 5.20
N GLU A 57 15.10 3.81 4.87
CA GLU A 57 14.37 2.57 5.11
C GLU A 57 14.79 1.96 6.44
N LEU A 58 13.81 1.62 7.27
CA LEU A 58 14.00 0.93 8.54
C LEU A 58 13.36 -0.46 8.49
N PRO A 59 13.96 -1.48 9.15
CA PRO A 59 13.56 -2.88 8.96
C PRO A 59 12.13 -3.18 9.44
N HIS A 60 11.66 -2.50 10.48
CA HIS A 60 10.37 -2.75 11.11
C HIS A 60 9.60 -1.46 11.36
N MET A 61 8.27 -1.54 11.31
CA MET A 61 7.39 -0.39 11.50
C MET A 61 7.49 0.17 12.92
N GLU A 62 7.62 -0.68 13.93
CA GLU A 62 7.78 -0.30 15.32
C GLU A 62 9.06 0.56 15.52
N VAL A 63 10.16 0.14 14.89
CA VAL A 63 11.42 0.90 14.93
C VAL A 63 11.27 2.25 14.24
N ALA A 64 10.53 2.30 13.13
CA ALA A 64 10.27 3.54 12.41
C ALA A 64 9.38 4.51 13.22
N ILE A 65 8.37 3.99 13.92
CA ILE A 65 7.52 4.77 14.83
C ILE A 65 8.35 5.37 15.98
N GLU A 66 9.17 4.57 16.63
CA GLU A 66 10.04 5.05 17.71
C GLU A 66 11.07 6.07 17.22
N THR A 67 11.68 5.83 16.07
CA THR A 67 12.62 6.77 15.44
C THR A 67 11.94 8.12 15.14
N LEU A 68 10.69 8.09 14.66
CA LEU A 68 9.89 9.30 14.44
C LEU A 68 9.55 10.00 15.77
N LYS A 69 9.14 9.26 16.81
CA LYS A 69 8.83 9.80 18.14
C LYS A 69 10.05 10.49 18.77
N LEU A 70 11.24 9.92 18.60
CA LEU A 70 12.51 10.51 19.06
C LEU A 70 12.92 11.78 18.30
N GLY A 71 12.32 12.07 17.18
CA GLY A 71 12.57 13.29 16.42
C GLY A 71 13.77 13.26 15.49
N THR A 72 14.30 12.09 15.22
CA THR A 72 15.43 11.92 14.29
C THR A 72 15.02 11.91 12.83
N ALA A 73 13.71 11.90 12.56
CA ALA A 73 13.13 12.05 11.23
C ALA A 73 11.87 12.93 11.30
N ASP A 74 11.39 13.38 10.16
CA ASP A 74 10.28 14.33 10.05
C ASP A 74 8.96 13.63 9.76
N LEU A 75 8.97 12.66 8.88
CA LEU A 75 7.79 11.95 8.39
C LEU A 75 8.03 10.44 8.38
N LEU A 76 6.95 9.69 8.59
CA LEU A 76 6.89 8.25 8.40
C LEU A 76 5.75 7.92 7.43
N ALA A 77 6.06 7.16 6.40
CA ALA A 77 5.05 6.68 5.47
C ALA A 77 4.53 5.31 5.89
N MET A 78 3.21 5.16 5.96
CA MET A 78 2.55 3.89 6.25
C MET A 78 1.20 3.79 5.53
N SER A 79 0.66 2.59 5.45
CA SER A 79 -0.70 2.41 4.98
C SER A 79 -1.70 2.84 6.06
N ILE A 80 -2.91 3.21 5.66
CA ILE A 80 -3.96 3.55 6.63
C ILE A 80 -4.36 2.33 7.48
N GLU A 81 -4.18 1.14 6.97
CA GLU A 81 -4.41 -0.11 7.70
C GLU A 81 -3.41 -0.24 8.84
N GLN A 82 -2.13 -0.01 8.59
CA GLN A 82 -1.08 0.01 9.64
C GLN A 82 -1.35 1.09 10.67
N TRP A 83 -1.71 2.30 10.25
CA TRP A 83 -2.09 3.39 11.16
C TRP A 83 -3.19 3.00 12.15
N LYS A 84 -4.15 2.19 11.73
CA LYS A 84 -5.26 1.75 12.58
C LYS A 84 -4.90 0.64 13.56
N THR A 85 -3.84 -0.11 13.32
CA THR A 85 -3.48 -1.30 14.09
C THR A 85 -2.26 -1.09 14.98
N MET A 86 -1.44 -0.07 14.70
CA MET A 86 -0.22 0.24 15.45
C MET A 86 -0.47 1.21 16.59
N ASP A 87 0.40 1.20 17.59
CA ASP A 87 0.44 2.25 18.61
C ASP A 87 1.07 3.52 18.04
N VAL A 88 0.22 4.50 17.80
CA VAL A 88 0.58 5.79 17.19
C VAL A 88 0.39 6.96 18.16
N GLU A 89 0.39 6.70 19.46
CA GLU A 89 0.31 7.75 20.47
C GLU A 89 1.41 8.80 20.28
N GLY A 90 1.05 10.07 20.37
CA GLY A 90 1.97 11.20 20.13
C GLY A 90 2.23 11.54 18.67
N LEU A 91 1.63 10.81 17.75
CA LEU A 91 1.73 11.04 16.31
C LEU A 91 0.41 11.56 15.71
N LYS A 92 0.50 12.18 14.56
CA LYS A 92 -0.64 12.65 13.77
C LYS A 92 -0.46 12.34 12.29
N ILE A 93 -1.56 12.17 11.58
CA ILE A 93 -1.54 12.15 10.11
C ILE A 93 -1.34 13.58 9.62
N SER A 94 -0.26 13.83 8.90
CA SER A 94 0.08 15.14 8.33
C SER A 94 -0.37 15.26 6.88
N ALA A 95 -0.38 14.15 6.13
CA ALA A 95 -0.87 14.17 4.77
C ALA A 95 -1.45 12.80 4.36
N PHE A 96 -2.46 12.85 3.48
CA PHE A 96 -2.91 11.70 2.72
C PHE A 96 -2.35 11.78 1.31
N LEU A 97 -1.69 10.74 0.86
CA LEU A 97 -1.28 10.65 -0.53
C LEU A 97 -2.48 10.23 -1.40
N PRO A 98 -2.47 10.54 -2.71
CA PRO A 98 -3.56 10.16 -3.60
C PRO A 98 -3.90 8.68 -3.47
N ARG A 99 -5.18 8.35 -3.43
CA ARG A 99 -5.63 6.97 -3.26
C ARG A 99 -5.09 6.10 -4.39
N ARG A 100 -4.47 4.99 -4.03
CA ARG A 100 -4.13 3.93 -4.98
C ARG A 100 -5.36 3.12 -5.31
N GLU A 101 -5.33 2.39 -6.42
CA GLU A 101 -6.40 1.47 -6.79
C GLU A 101 -6.57 0.41 -5.68
N PRO A 102 -7.68 0.43 -4.92
CA PRO A 102 -7.87 -0.48 -3.79
C PRO A 102 -8.46 -1.82 -4.26
N THR A 103 -7.88 -2.39 -5.31
CA THR A 103 -8.41 -3.57 -5.98
C THR A 103 -7.99 -4.84 -5.25
N TRP A 104 -8.93 -5.74 -5.08
CA TRP A 104 -8.72 -7.09 -4.60
C TRP A 104 -8.77 -8.08 -5.76
N VAL A 105 -8.05 -9.17 -5.64
CA VAL A 105 -8.01 -10.22 -6.66
C VAL A 105 -8.25 -11.57 -6.01
N LEU A 106 -9.02 -12.39 -6.70
CA LEU A 106 -9.09 -13.84 -6.44
C LEU A 106 -7.98 -14.51 -7.24
N VAL A 107 -7.13 -15.24 -6.57
CA VAL A 107 -6.12 -16.12 -7.18
C VAL A 107 -6.71 -17.52 -7.25
N SER A 108 -7.02 -17.98 -8.45
CA SER A 108 -7.67 -19.25 -8.71
C SER A 108 -7.52 -19.60 -10.19
N ASP A 109 -7.70 -20.85 -10.54
CA ASP A 109 -7.67 -21.29 -11.94
C ASP A 109 -8.89 -20.78 -12.70
N ASP A 110 -10.04 -20.75 -12.04
CA ASP A 110 -11.30 -20.29 -12.60
C ASP A 110 -11.72 -18.92 -12.09
N LYS A 111 -12.56 -18.22 -12.89
CA LYS A 111 -13.19 -16.98 -12.46
C LYS A 111 -14.16 -17.24 -11.30
N PRO A 112 -14.47 -16.20 -10.47
CA PRO A 112 -15.39 -16.35 -9.35
C PRO A 112 -16.72 -17.02 -9.71
N GLU A 113 -17.25 -16.71 -10.91
CA GLU A 113 -18.52 -17.25 -11.40
C GLU A 113 -18.46 -18.73 -11.78
N TYR A 114 -17.27 -19.25 -12.09
CA TYR A 114 -17.04 -20.61 -12.57
C TYR A 114 -16.37 -21.52 -11.55
N LEU A 115 -16.08 -21.04 -10.35
CA LEU A 115 -15.59 -21.88 -9.28
C LEU A 115 -16.55 -23.06 -9.04
N PRO A 116 -16.05 -24.25 -8.65
CA PRO A 116 -16.88 -25.40 -8.28
C PRO A 116 -17.94 -25.03 -7.23
N TYR A 117 -19.02 -25.81 -7.19
CA TYR A 117 -20.01 -25.68 -6.12
C TYR A 117 -19.37 -26.05 -4.77
N GLY A 118 -19.56 -25.20 -3.76
CA GLY A 118 -18.94 -25.39 -2.46
C GLY A 118 -17.44 -25.07 -2.41
N ALA A 119 -16.90 -24.41 -3.42
CA ALA A 119 -15.47 -24.09 -3.50
C ALA A 119 -14.93 -23.42 -2.24
N LYS A 120 -13.76 -23.90 -1.79
CA LYS A 120 -13.05 -23.38 -0.62
C LYS A 120 -12.21 -22.16 -1.01
N VAL A 121 -12.55 -21.01 -0.48
CA VAL A 121 -11.84 -19.74 -0.75
C VAL A 121 -11.31 -19.16 0.55
N VAL A 122 -10.03 -18.79 0.59
CA VAL A 122 -9.46 -18.11 1.75
C VAL A 122 -9.54 -16.60 1.57
N CYS A 123 -10.07 -15.89 2.57
CA CYS A 123 -10.21 -14.44 2.56
C CYS A 123 -10.15 -13.85 3.97
N GLU A 124 -9.11 -13.06 4.26
CA GLU A 124 -8.90 -12.42 5.56
C GLU A 124 -9.81 -11.20 5.82
N VAL A 125 -10.34 -10.61 4.75
CA VAL A 125 -11.08 -9.36 4.88
C VAL A 125 -12.57 -9.64 4.93
N GLU A 126 -13.16 -9.49 6.10
CA GLU A 126 -14.58 -9.79 6.36
C GLU A 126 -15.54 -9.09 5.38
N LEU A 127 -15.26 -7.83 5.02
CA LEU A 127 -16.08 -7.11 4.04
C LEU A 127 -16.05 -7.79 2.66
N ILE A 128 -14.89 -8.27 2.23
CA ILE A 128 -14.75 -8.97 0.94
C ILE A 128 -15.38 -10.36 1.01
N LYS A 129 -15.19 -11.09 2.13
CA LYS A 129 -15.85 -12.36 2.40
C LYS A 129 -17.38 -12.25 2.26
N ARG A 130 -18.00 -11.26 2.89
CA ARG A 130 -19.46 -11.01 2.78
C ARG A 130 -19.89 -10.71 1.35
N GLN A 131 -19.08 -9.98 0.60
CA GLN A 131 -19.38 -9.66 -0.79
C GLN A 131 -19.24 -10.89 -1.70
N LEU A 132 -18.26 -11.76 -1.46
CA LEU A 132 -18.14 -13.05 -2.15
C LEU A 132 -19.36 -13.93 -1.89
N LEU A 133 -19.77 -14.09 -0.62
CA LEU A 133 -20.94 -14.86 -0.24
C LEU A 133 -22.27 -14.27 -0.74
N ARG A 134 -22.33 -12.95 -0.93
CA ARG A 134 -23.49 -12.31 -1.59
C ARG A 134 -23.55 -12.64 -3.07
N MET A 135 -22.40 -12.74 -3.74
CA MET A 135 -22.30 -13.10 -5.16
C MET A 135 -22.55 -14.60 -5.36
N ARG A 136 -21.96 -15.44 -4.54
CA ARG A 136 -22.00 -16.90 -4.60
C ARG A 136 -22.22 -17.47 -3.20
N LYS A 137 -23.50 -17.78 -2.88
CA LYS A 137 -23.90 -18.26 -1.54
C LYS A 137 -23.38 -19.68 -1.21
N ASP A 138 -23.01 -20.41 -2.21
CA ASP A 138 -22.50 -21.77 -2.13
C ASP A 138 -21.01 -21.86 -1.77
N LEU A 139 -20.26 -20.74 -1.84
CA LEU A 139 -18.85 -20.75 -1.50
C LEU A 139 -18.63 -21.02 -0.01
N SER A 140 -17.57 -21.76 0.30
CA SER A 140 -17.05 -21.95 1.64
C SER A 140 -15.87 -20.99 1.85
N VAL A 141 -16.10 -19.86 2.53
CA VAL A 141 -15.07 -18.82 2.68
C VAL A 141 -14.51 -18.85 4.09
N TYR A 142 -13.21 -19.11 4.19
CA TYR A 142 -12.46 -19.29 5.42
C TYR A 142 -11.49 -18.12 5.66
N CYS A 143 -11.11 -17.87 6.90
CA CYS A 143 -9.87 -17.14 7.19
C CYS A 143 -8.67 -18.10 7.13
N PHE A 144 -7.45 -17.57 7.18
CA PHE A 144 -6.24 -18.38 7.09
C PHE A 144 -6.14 -19.40 8.26
N GLU A 145 -6.46 -18.94 9.46
CA GLU A 145 -6.42 -19.78 10.66
C GLU A 145 -7.43 -20.93 10.57
N ASP A 146 -8.65 -20.63 10.11
CA ASP A 146 -9.71 -21.64 9.98
C ASP A 146 -9.35 -22.72 8.98
N ILE A 147 -8.72 -22.37 7.83
CA ILE A 147 -8.34 -23.37 6.82
C ILE A 147 -7.17 -24.21 7.28
N ILE A 148 -6.21 -23.66 8.01
CA ILE A 148 -5.09 -24.39 8.59
C ILE A 148 -5.61 -25.44 9.60
N ALA A 149 -6.54 -25.03 10.45
CA ALA A 149 -7.18 -25.92 11.43
C ALA A 149 -8.01 -27.03 10.74
N LEU A 150 -8.78 -26.66 9.72
CA LEU A 150 -9.63 -27.59 8.97
C LEU A 150 -8.81 -28.70 8.27
N GLU A 151 -7.70 -28.31 7.66
CA GLU A 151 -6.83 -29.25 6.92
C GLU A 151 -5.80 -29.95 7.84
N SER A 152 -5.88 -29.71 9.17
CA SER A 152 -4.98 -30.30 10.19
C SER A 152 -3.50 -30.11 9.86
N LEU A 153 -3.15 -28.94 9.34
CA LEU A 153 -1.80 -28.63 8.93
C LEU A 153 -0.99 -28.13 10.12
N ASP A 154 0.22 -28.67 10.30
CA ASP A 154 1.13 -28.28 11.36
C ASP A 154 1.90 -26.97 10.99
N TYR A 155 1.15 -25.97 10.57
CA TYR A 155 1.70 -24.63 10.44
C TYR A 155 1.42 -23.86 11.73
N SER A 156 2.46 -23.61 12.50
CA SER A 156 2.33 -22.66 13.60
C SER A 156 2.00 -21.29 13.00
N VAL A 157 0.77 -20.82 13.21
CA VAL A 157 0.34 -19.43 12.96
C VAL A 157 1.09 -18.54 13.97
N LYS A 158 2.41 -18.53 13.87
CA LYS A 158 3.20 -17.45 14.44
C LYS A 158 2.97 -16.29 13.49
N ASN A 159 2.87 -15.09 14.02
CA ASN A 159 2.88 -13.82 13.29
C ASN A 159 3.82 -13.85 12.06
N GLY A 160 3.54 -14.77 11.15
CA GLY A 160 4.32 -15.06 9.97
C GLY A 160 4.33 -13.83 9.09
N SER A 161 5.42 -13.57 8.44
CA SER A 161 5.47 -12.48 7.48
C SER A 161 4.35 -12.69 6.46
N THR A 162 3.82 -11.60 5.92
CA THR A 162 2.80 -11.68 4.86
C THR A 162 3.27 -12.56 3.69
N GLU A 163 4.57 -12.68 3.47
CA GLU A 163 5.19 -13.51 2.44
C GLU A 163 5.04 -15.00 2.73
N GLU A 164 5.34 -15.43 3.95
CA GLU A 164 5.18 -16.83 4.37
C GLU A 164 3.72 -17.29 4.25
N ASN A 165 2.77 -16.44 4.66
CA ASN A 165 1.34 -16.74 4.51
C ASN A 165 0.93 -16.88 3.04
N LEU A 166 1.51 -16.10 2.13
CA LEU A 166 1.24 -16.21 0.70
C LEU A 166 1.82 -17.48 0.09
N GLU A 167 3.00 -17.89 0.51
CA GLU A 167 3.62 -19.16 0.08
C GLU A 167 2.78 -20.35 0.54
N ILE A 168 2.27 -20.32 1.78
CA ILE A 168 1.38 -21.34 2.31
C ILE A 168 0.07 -21.38 1.50
N LEU A 169 -0.57 -20.24 1.26
CA LEU A 169 -1.81 -20.19 0.47
C LEU A 169 -1.62 -20.75 -0.95
N GLU A 170 -0.49 -20.41 -1.59
CA GLU A 170 -0.19 -20.94 -2.91
C GLU A 170 0.11 -22.45 -2.88
N HIS A 171 0.77 -22.93 -1.82
CA HIS A 171 0.96 -24.35 -1.59
C HIS A 171 -0.38 -25.10 -1.41
N LEU A 172 -1.29 -24.55 -0.58
CA LEU A 172 -2.63 -25.13 -0.38
C LEU A 172 -3.41 -25.20 -1.70
N ARG A 173 -3.38 -24.14 -2.49
CA ARG A 173 -4.04 -24.08 -3.77
C ARG A 173 -3.45 -25.09 -4.77
N SER A 174 -2.13 -25.12 -4.90
CA SER A 174 -1.44 -26.03 -5.85
C SER A 174 -1.66 -27.50 -5.51
N ASN A 175 -1.95 -27.83 -4.25
CA ASN A 175 -2.31 -29.17 -3.80
C ASN A 175 -3.83 -29.45 -3.79
N ASN A 176 -4.64 -28.53 -4.35
CA ASN A 176 -6.10 -28.63 -4.40
C ASN A 176 -6.79 -28.75 -3.02
N LEU A 177 -6.16 -28.25 -1.96
CA LEU A 177 -6.77 -28.16 -0.63
C LEU A 177 -7.71 -26.96 -0.55
N ILE A 178 -7.46 -25.91 -1.34
CA ILE A 178 -8.34 -24.78 -1.56
C ILE A 178 -8.47 -24.50 -3.07
N ASP A 179 -9.61 -23.93 -3.48
CA ASP A 179 -9.87 -23.57 -4.88
C ASP A 179 -9.33 -22.16 -5.22
N GLY A 180 -9.10 -21.34 -4.20
CA GLY A 180 -8.54 -20.02 -4.40
C GLY A 180 -8.38 -19.22 -3.11
N TYR A 181 -7.74 -18.07 -3.23
CA TYR A 181 -7.56 -17.14 -2.13
C TYR A 181 -7.64 -15.69 -2.60
N VAL A 182 -8.04 -14.79 -1.71
CA VAL A 182 -8.24 -13.37 -2.01
C VAL A 182 -7.16 -12.54 -1.37
N ILE A 183 -6.50 -11.73 -2.17
CA ILE A 183 -5.46 -10.81 -1.71
C ILE A 183 -5.59 -9.45 -2.39
N SER A 184 -4.91 -8.43 -1.88
CA SER A 184 -4.81 -7.16 -2.57
C SER A 184 -3.99 -7.30 -3.87
N ARG A 185 -4.33 -6.53 -4.90
CA ARG A 185 -3.60 -6.53 -6.16
C ARG A 185 -2.11 -6.18 -6.01
N GLY A 186 -1.79 -5.35 -5.01
CA GLY A 186 -0.41 -5.04 -4.67
C GLY A 186 0.36 -6.28 -4.25
N LYS A 187 -0.19 -7.08 -3.34
CA LYS A 187 0.41 -8.33 -2.88
C LYS A 187 0.53 -9.39 -3.98
N PHE A 188 -0.44 -9.46 -4.89
CA PHE A 188 -0.38 -10.41 -6.01
C PHE A 188 0.86 -10.22 -6.90
N ARG A 189 1.33 -8.99 -7.09
CA ARG A 189 2.50 -8.71 -7.96
C ARG A 189 3.78 -9.43 -7.54
N GLN A 190 3.82 -9.99 -6.35
CA GLN A 190 4.99 -10.65 -5.77
C GLN A 190 4.92 -12.15 -5.83
N ILE A 191 3.73 -12.68 -5.96
CA ILE A 191 3.56 -14.11 -6.12
C ILE A 191 4.17 -14.49 -7.46
N LYS A 192 5.23 -15.26 -7.44
CA LYS A 192 5.86 -15.86 -8.63
C LYS A 192 4.99 -16.96 -9.25
N SER A 193 3.70 -16.93 -8.98
CA SER A 193 2.75 -17.92 -9.46
C SER A 193 2.38 -17.66 -10.92
N ARG A 194 2.25 -18.73 -11.69
CA ARG A 194 1.68 -18.73 -13.06
C ARG A 194 0.16 -18.72 -13.04
N VAL A 195 -0.45 -18.71 -11.86
CA VAL A 195 -1.89 -18.80 -11.69
C VAL A 195 -2.56 -17.51 -12.13
N ARG A 196 -3.75 -17.68 -12.67
CA ARG A 196 -4.59 -16.55 -13.09
C ARG A 196 -5.06 -15.78 -11.87
N ARG A 197 -5.21 -14.48 -12.05
CA ARG A 197 -5.88 -13.60 -11.09
C ARG A 197 -7.15 -13.09 -11.71
N HIS A 198 -8.18 -13.02 -10.92
CA HIS A 198 -9.46 -12.46 -11.30
C HIS A 198 -9.74 -11.25 -10.43
N THR A 199 -9.82 -10.08 -11.04
CA THR A 199 -10.08 -8.83 -10.33
C THR A 199 -11.47 -8.88 -9.70
N LEU A 200 -11.53 -8.64 -8.39
CA LEU A 200 -12.75 -8.42 -7.66
C LEU A 200 -13.01 -6.91 -7.58
N GLY A 201 -14.13 -6.46 -8.15
CA GLY A 201 -14.48 -5.04 -8.18
C GLY A 201 -14.33 -4.40 -9.55
N MET A 202 -14.97 -3.25 -9.72
CA MET A 202 -15.08 -2.58 -10.99
C MET A 202 -13.75 -2.06 -11.52
N GLN A 203 -13.34 -2.53 -12.67
CA GLN A 203 -12.62 -1.67 -13.61
C GLN A 203 -13.69 -0.77 -14.26
N ARG A 204 -13.62 0.51 -13.97
CA ARG A 204 -14.49 1.51 -14.63
C ARG A 204 -14.06 1.70 -16.07
N GLU A 205 -14.41 0.77 -16.95
CA GLU A 205 -14.19 0.95 -18.37
C GLU A 205 -15.48 1.35 -19.11
N ASN A 206 -16.67 1.14 -18.51
CA ASN A 206 -17.92 1.55 -19.10
C ASN A 206 -19.00 1.80 -18.02
N PRO A 207 -19.40 3.06 -17.79
CA PRO A 207 -20.49 3.40 -16.85
C PRO A 207 -21.83 2.72 -17.16
N GLU A 208 -22.11 2.44 -18.41
CA GLU A 208 -23.39 1.86 -18.85
C GLU A 208 -23.53 0.36 -18.54
N GLN A 209 -22.43 -0.35 -18.25
CA GLN A 209 -22.44 -1.76 -17.85
C GLN A 209 -22.44 -1.99 -16.34
N GLU A 210 -22.47 -0.95 -15.54
CA GLU A 210 -22.38 -1.00 -14.09
C GLU A 210 -23.57 -1.69 -13.40
N PHE A 211 -24.74 -1.74 -14.03
CA PHE A 211 -25.97 -2.24 -13.39
C PHE A 211 -26.07 -3.78 -13.31
N GLU A 212 -25.28 -4.51 -14.07
CA GLU A 212 -25.36 -5.98 -14.12
C GLU A 212 -24.23 -6.71 -13.37
N ARG A 213 -23.19 -6.02 -12.91
CA ARG A 213 -22.08 -6.64 -12.19
C ARG A 213 -22.16 -6.35 -10.70
N PHE A 214 -22.02 -7.41 -9.90
CA PHE A 214 -21.83 -7.23 -8.46
C PHE A 214 -20.60 -6.39 -8.21
N SER A 215 -20.77 -5.16 -7.76
CA SER A 215 -19.67 -4.29 -7.41
C SER A 215 -19.05 -4.74 -6.09
N PHE A 216 -17.75 -5.03 -6.10
CA PHE A 216 -16.99 -5.20 -4.86
C PHE A 216 -16.55 -3.83 -4.34
N ILE A 217 -17.03 -3.48 -3.17
CA ILE A 217 -16.66 -2.23 -2.51
C ILE A 217 -15.36 -2.49 -1.72
N PRO A 218 -14.28 -1.74 -1.98
CA PRO A 218 -13.07 -1.89 -1.21
C PRO A 218 -13.28 -1.49 0.25
N PRO A 219 -12.47 -2.01 1.19
CA PRO A 219 -12.53 -1.59 2.58
C PRO A 219 -12.43 -0.06 2.71
N PRO A 220 -13.15 0.54 3.68
CA PRO A 220 -13.08 1.97 3.93
C PRO A 220 -11.63 2.42 4.11
N LEU A 221 -11.26 3.49 3.41
CA LEU A 221 -9.90 4.04 3.36
C LEU A 221 -8.84 3.08 2.78
N GLY A 222 -9.19 1.89 2.30
CA GLY A 222 -8.25 0.97 1.65
C GLY A 222 -7.52 1.65 0.49
N GLY A 223 -6.23 1.39 0.35
CA GLY A 223 -5.36 1.96 -0.69
C GLY A 223 -4.85 3.38 -0.40
N PHE A 224 -5.11 3.96 0.77
CA PHE A 224 -4.47 5.20 1.17
C PHE A 224 -3.11 4.97 1.83
N THR A 225 -2.13 5.76 1.44
CA THR A 225 -0.89 5.96 2.17
C THR A 225 -0.99 7.26 2.94
N VAL A 226 -0.54 7.26 4.17
CA VAL A 226 -0.47 8.43 5.03
C VAL A 226 0.97 8.77 5.33
N LEU A 227 1.26 10.06 5.38
CA LEU A 227 2.49 10.59 5.95
C LEU A 227 2.17 11.03 7.37
N VAL A 228 2.89 10.47 8.30
CA VAL A 228 2.69 10.66 9.73
C VAL A 228 3.85 11.49 10.28
N SER A 229 3.55 12.43 11.17
CA SER A 229 4.55 13.22 11.90
C SER A 229 4.27 13.22 13.39
N ARG A 230 5.21 13.73 14.17
CA ARG A 230 4.99 14.02 15.59
C ARG A 230 3.95 15.12 15.78
N ASN A 231 3.26 15.08 16.92
CA ASN A 231 2.47 16.20 17.36
C ASN A 231 3.38 17.42 17.51
N GLY A 232 2.95 18.58 16.98
CA GLY A 232 3.77 19.80 16.98
C GLY A 232 4.69 19.97 15.77
N PHE A 233 4.81 18.96 14.88
CA PHE A 233 5.50 19.16 13.61
C PHE A 233 4.79 20.27 12.80
N PRO A 234 5.54 21.27 12.24
CA PRO A 234 4.93 22.33 11.47
C PRO A 234 4.13 21.76 10.29
N THR A 235 2.87 22.11 10.21
CA THR A 235 2.07 21.90 9.00
C THR A 235 2.14 23.19 8.22
N ALA A 236 2.75 23.14 7.04
CA ALA A 236 2.76 24.24 6.10
C ALA A 236 1.36 24.56 5.59
#